data_20a5d6e3f1a69af8b9ef3a1088745ece
#
_entry.id   20a5d6e3f1a69af8b9ef3a1088745ece
#
_cell.length_a   1.000
_cell.length_b   1.000
_cell.length_c   1.000
_cell.angle_alpha   90.00
_cell.angle_beta   90.00
_cell.angle_gamma   90.00
#
_symmetry.space_group_name_H-M   'P 1'
#
loop_
_entity.id
_entity.type
_entity.pdbx_description
1 polymer ?
#
loop_
_entity_poly.entity_id
_entity_poly.type
_entity_poly.pdbx_seq_one_letter_code
_entity_poly.pdbx_strand_id
1 'polypeptide(L)'
;MAGPSLTSQTPVTNFRLPTFTKAGHRSMLLQGSQAIVAANRIILVDLNLTLFTGNADAEVETILLSPNAIAEPEDETVHGSGAVRVIRDDLEITGNNWTYDHRHKKVSIAANARVIFQAQLPDILK
;
A
#
# COMPACT_ATOMS: atom_id res chain seq x y z
N MET A 1 -0.87 35.05 -0.22
CA MET A 1 -1.18 34.49 -0.48
C MET A 1 -0.96 33.55 -0.73
N ALA A 2 -0.93 33.25 -0.70
CA ALA A 2 -0.86 32.49 -0.81
C ALA A 2 -0.87 31.62 -1.36
N GLY A 3 -0.44 31.25 -1.52
CA GLY A 3 -0.22 30.23 -1.95
C GLY A 3 -1.19 29.40 -2.22
N PRO A 4 -1.81 29.58 -2.33
CA PRO A 4 -2.69 28.81 -2.60
C PRO A 4 -2.69 27.87 -3.58
N SER A 5 -2.05 28.02 -4.47
CA SER A 5 -2.01 27.06 -5.45
C SER A 5 -1.71 25.72 -4.95
N LEU A 6 -1.00 25.72 -3.90
CA LEU A 6 -0.71 24.49 -3.39
C LEU A 6 -1.85 23.84 -2.91
N THR A 7 -2.86 24.50 -2.73
CA THR A 7 -4.01 23.88 -2.23
C THR A 7 -4.89 23.42 -3.31
N SER A 8 -4.47 23.51 -4.54
CA SER A 8 -5.24 22.99 -5.60
C SER A 8 -5.50 21.54 -5.34
N GLN A 9 -6.61 21.12 -5.20
CA GLN A 9 -6.95 19.76 -4.89
C GLN A 9 -7.31 18.97 -6.15
N THR A 10 -6.75 19.35 -7.28
CA THR A 10 -7.03 18.67 -8.51
C THR A 10 -6.47 17.26 -8.46
N PRO A 11 -7.31 16.24 -8.60
CA PRO A 11 -6.82 14.88 -8.54
C PRO A 11 -5.97 14.53 -9.75
N VAL A 12 -4.98 13.71 -9.51
CA VAL A 12 -4.18 13.09 -10.56
C VAL A 12 -4.78 11.71 -10.80
N THR A 13 -5.13 11.41 -12.04
CA THR A 13 -5.70 10.10 -12.35
C THR A 13 -4.59 9.12 -12.68
N ASN A 14 -4.85 7.84 -12.41
CA ASN A 14 -3.88 6.75 -12.68
C ASN A 14 -2.52 7.06 -12.07
N PHE A 15 -2.55 7.37 -10.79
CA PHE A 15 -1.34 7.76 -10.07
C PHE A 15 -0.41 6.56 -9.86
N ARG A 16 0.89 6.77 -10.07
CA ARG A 16 1.91 5.74 -9.85
C ARG A 16 3.17 6.38 -9.29
N LEU A 17 3.66 5.81 -8.21
CA LEU A 17 4.91 6.28 -7.61
C LEU A 17 5.77 5.09 -7.24
N PRO A 18 6.81 4.80 -8.04
CA PRO A 18 7.72 3.69 -7.71
C PRO A 18 8.81 4.16 -6.74
N THR A 19 9.28 3.24 -5.93
CA THR A 19 10.38 3.47 -5.01
C THR A 19 11.42 2.37 -5.22
N PHE A 20 12.70 2.73 -5.10
CA PHE A 20 13.80 1.82 -5.38
C PHE A 20 14.72 1.70 -4.18
N THR A 21 15.41 0.57 -4.07
CA THR A 21 16.45 0.38 -3.08
C THR A 21 17.69 1.16 -3.51
N LYS A 22 18.69 1.25 -2.64
CA LYS A 22 19.94 1.91 -2.99
C LYS A 22 20.63 1.24 -4.16
N ALA A 23 20.42 -0.05 -4.33
CA ALA A 23 21.01 -0.78 -5.46
C ALA A 23 20.23 -0.58 -6.76
N GLY A 24 19.12 0.15 -6.73
CA GLY A 24 18.34 0.43 -7.91
C GLY A 24 17.26 -0.59 -8.21
N HIS A 25 16.99 -1.52 -7.30
CA HIS A 25 15.94 -2.52 -7.48
C HIS A 25 14.62 -2.00 -6.96
N ARG A 26 13.51 -2.45 -7.55
CA ARG A 26 12.20 -2.03 -7.10
C ARG A 26 11.99 -2.42 -5.65
N SER A 27 11.47 -1.48 -4.89
CA SER A 27 11.15 -1.69 -3.49
C SER A 27 9.64 -1.64 -3.27
N MET A 28 8.98 -0.67 -3.90
CA MET A 28 7.56 -0.45 -3.67
C MET A 28 6.97 0.26 -4.89
N LEU A 29 5.71 -0.02 -5.20
CA LEU A 29 4.97 0.71 -6.21
C LEU A 29 3.64 1.12 -5.60
N LEU A 30 3.45 2.43 -5.46
CA LEU A 30 2.23 3.00 -4.90
C LEU A 30 1.34 3.44 -6.05
N GLN A 31 0.13 2.92 -6.11
CA GLN A 31 -0.80 3.24 -7.18
C GLN A 31 -2.17 3.60 -6.64
N GLY A 32 -2.89 4.42 -7.38
CA GLY A 32 -4.28 4.75 -7.08
C GLY A 32 -4.99 5.17 -8.35
N SER A 33 -6.31 4.97 -8.39
CA SER A 33 -7.09 5.45 -9.51
C SER A 33 -7.08 6.96 -9.54
N GLN A 34 -7.04 7.59 -8.37
CA GLN A 34 -6.91 9.03 -8.21
C GLN A 34 -6.04 9.34 -7.01
N ALA A 35 -5.35 10.46 -7.05
CA ALA A 35 -4.54 10.92 -5.94
C ALA A 35 -4.59 12.44 -5.86
N ILE A 36 -4.61 12.95 -4.63
CA ILE A 36 -4.47 14.38 -4.37
C ILE A 36 -3.13 14.54 -3.68
N VAL A 37 -2.21 15.23 -4.34
CA VAL A 37 -0.86 15.40 -3.84
C VAL A 37 -0.76 16.72 -3.09
N ALA A 38 -0.46 16.64 -1.80
CA ALA A 38 -0.24 17.81 -0.97
C ALA A 38 1.23 17.88 -0.58
N ALA A 39 1.60 18.88 0.20
CA ALA A 39 3.01 19.12 0.50
C ALA A 39 3.70 17.95 1.19
N ASN A 40 3.00 17.29 2.09
CA ASN A 40 3.62 16.22 2.87
C ASN A 40 2.79 14.93 2.90
N ARG A 41 1.79 14.82 2.03
CA ARG A 41 1.01 13.59 1.98
C ARG A 41 0.29 13.45 0.65
N ILE A 42 -0.11 12.22 0.36
CA ILE A 42 -0.83 11.89 -0.85
C ILE A 42 -2.09 11.16 -0.44
N ILE A 43 -3.23 11.69 -0.83
CA ILE A 43 -4.53 11.08 -0.53
C ILE A 43 -4.91 10.24 -1.74
N LEU A 44 -5.13 8.95 -1.52
CA LEU A 44 -5.32 7.99 -2.60
C LEU A 44 -6.69 7.35 -2.57
N VAL A 45 -7.23 7.14 -3.76
CA VAL A 45 -8.46 6.36 -3.96
C VAL A 45 -8.07 5.08 -4.67
N ASP A 46 -8.66 3.97 -4.28
CA ASP A 46 -8.37 2.66 -4.86
C ASP A 46 -6.88 2.33 -4.80
N LEU A 47 -6.37 2.32 -3.58
CA LEU A 47 -4.96 2.03 -3.35
C LEU A 47 -4.59 0.63 -3.80
N ASN A 48 -3.50 0.54 -4.55
CA ASN A 48 -2.83 -0.71 -4.82
C ASN A 48 -1.36 -0.49 -4.49
N LEU A 49 -0.93 -1.02 -3.37
CA LEU A 49 0.45 -0.89 -2.92
C LEU A 49 1.13 -2.23 -3.12
N THR A 50 2.11 -2.27 -4.02
CA THR A 50 2.85 -3.49 -4.32
C THR A 50 4.22 -3.39 -3.67
N LEU A 51 4.57 -4.38 -2.87
CA LEU A 51 5.86 -4.46 -2.20
C LEU A 51 6.68 -5.54 -2.87
N PHE A 52 7.91 -5.22 -3.19
CA PHE A 52 8.82 -6.15 -3.86
C PHE A 52 9.87 -6.64 -2.89
N THR A 53 10.52 -7.75 -3.24
CA THR A 53 11.55 -8.33 -2.38
C THR A 53 12.75 -7.39 -2.20
N GLY A 54 12.94 -6.49 -3.16
CA GLY A 54 14.11 -5.62 -3.13
C GLY A 54 15.32 -6.24 -3.80
N ASN A 55 15.15 -7.44 -4.33
CA ASN A 55 16.22 -8.14 -5.05
C ASN A 55 16.18 -7.80 -6.53
N ALA A 56 17.20 -8.25 -7.25
CA ALA A 56 17.31 -7.97 -8.67
C ALA A 56 16.17 -8.56 -9.50
N ASP A 57 15.55 -9.63 -9.01
CA ASP A 57 14.44 -10.27 -9.72
C ASP A 57 13.17 -9.46 -9.65
N ALA A 58 13.09 -8.49 -8.72
CA ALA A 58 11.93 -7.63 -8.54
C ALA A 58 10.64 -8.42 -8.37
N GLU A 59 10.68 -9.52 -7.63
CA GLU A 59 9.49 -10.32 -7.38
C GLU A 59 8.56 -9.63 -6.40
N VAL A 60 7.27 -9.79 -6.62
CA VAL A 60 6.26 -9.24 -5.73
C VAL A 60 6.22 -10.05 -4.44
N GLU A 61 6.31 -9.35 -3.31
CA GLU A 61 6.25 -9.98 -2.01
C GLU A 61 4.88 -9.85 -1.38
N THR A 62 4.31 -8.67 -1.45
CA THR A 62 3.04 -8.38 -0.78
C THR A 62 2.26 -7.34 -1.57
N ILE A 63 0.95 -7.46 -1.58
CA ILE A 63 0.07 -6.48 -2.19
C ILE A 63 -0.93 -6.03 -1.13
N LEU A 64 -1.09 -4.71 -0.98
CA LEU A 64 -2.11 -4.13 -0.11
C LEU A 64 -3.12 -3.40 -0.97
N LEU A 65 -4.40 -3.68 -0.73
CA LEU A 65 -5.49 -3.04 -1.45
C LEU A 65 -6.42 -2.37 -0.44
N SER A 66 -6.81 -1.14 -0.71
CA SER A 66 -7.75 -0.42 0.14
C SER A 66 -8.50 0.62 -0.68
N PRO A 67 -9.78 0.86 -0.39
CA PRO A 67 -10.52 1.88 -1.15
C PRO A 67 -9.98 3.28 -0.96
N ASN A 68 -9.43 3.58 0.21
CA ASN A 68 -8.90 4.90 0.50
C ASN A 68 -7.66 4.78 1.36
N ALA A 69 -6.69 5.64 1.12
CA ALA A 69 -5.46 5.62 1.91
C ALA A 69 -4.79 6.97 1.89
N ILE A 70 -3.90 7.18 2.83
CA ILE A 70 -3.07 8.37 2.91
C ILE A 70 -1.62 7.91 3.00
N ALA A 71 -0.80 8.37 2.08
CA ALA A 71 0.62 8.09 2.11
C ALA A 71 1.36 9.31 2.63
N GLU A 72 2.30 9.09 3.52
CA GLU A 72 3.15 10.15 4.07
C GLU A 72 4.59 9.81 3.73
N PRO A 73 5.08 10.30 2.59
CA PRO A 73 6.38 9.89 2.08
C PRO A 73 7.55 10.16 3.02
N GLU A 74 7.53 11.26 3.75
CA GLU A 74 8.62 11.57 4.66
C GLU A 74 8.71 10.56 5.80
N ASP A 75 7.58 10.05 6.25
CA ASP A 75 7.55 9.06 7.30
C ASP A 75 7.63 7.65 6.72
N GLU A 76 7.57 7.52 5.41
CA GLU A 76 7.53 6.25 4.71
C GLU A 76 6.41 5.35 5.21
N THR A 77 5.23 5.94 5.42
CA THR A 77 4.06 5.21 5.88
C THR A 77 2.88 5.39 4.93
N VAL A 78 2.00 4.39 4.92
CA VAL A 78 0.72 4.44 4.21
C VAL A 78 -0.31 3.90 5.18
N HIS A 79 -1.43 4.58 5.32
CA HIS A 79 -2.43 4.14 6.28
C HIS A 79 -3.84 4.46 5.82
N GLY A 80 -4.81 3.82 6.45
CA GLY A 80 -6.21 4.07 6.16
C GLY A 80 -7.09 3.64 7.32
N SER A 81 -8.23 4.29 7.48
CA SER A 81 -9.18 3.93 8.51
C SER A 81 -10.17 2.88 8.03
N GLY A 82 -10.32 2.70 6.74
CA GLY A 82 -11.27 1.77 6.17
C GLY A 82 -10.71 0.37 6.00
N ALA A 83 -11.31 -0.35 5.06
CA ALA A 83 -10.95 -1.75 4.82
C ALA A 83 -9.60 -1.89 4.15
N VAL A 84 -8.92 -3.00 4.43
CA VAL A 84 -7.66 -3.33 3.78
C VAL A 84 -7.63 -4.82 3.48
N ARG A 85 -6.96 -5.17 2.38
CA ARG A 85 -6.64 -6.56 2.05
C ARG A 85 -5.15 -6.63 1.86
N VAL A 86 -4.51 -7.54 2.58
CA VAL A 86 -3.08 -7.79 2.46
C VAL A 86 -2.92 -9.18 1.89
N ILE A 87 -2.30 -9.27 0.73
CA ILE A 87 -2.15 -10.54 0.02
C ILE A 87 -0.67 -10.88 -0.06
N ARG A 88 -0.32 -12.06 0.42
CA ARG A 88 1.06 -12.51 0.43
C ARG A 88 1.08 -14.03 0.27
N ASP A 89 1.68 -14.50 -0.82
CA ASP A 89 1.70 -15.91 -1.14
C ASP A 89 0.25 -16.46 -1.14
N ASP A 90 -0.01 -17.47 -0.31
CA ASP A 90 -1.30 -18.09 -0.23
C ASP A 90 -2.14 -17.55 0.93
N LEU A 91 -1.77 -16.38 1.42
CA LEU A 91 -2.36 -15.81 2.61
C LEU A 91 -3.02 -14.49 2.28
N GLU A 92 -4.22 -14.28 2.77
CA GLU A 92 -4.89 -12.99 2.67
C GLU A 92 -5.32 -12.55 4.06
N ILE A 93 -4.99 -11.32 4.43
CA ILE A 93 -5.40 -10.75 5.71
C ILE A 93 -6.29 -9.56 5.39
N THR A 94 -7.46 -9.51 6.04
CA THR A 94 -8.37 -8.39 5.88
C THR A 94 -8.58 -7.73 7.22
N GLY A 95 -9.02 -6.49 7.21
CA GLY A 95 -9.32 -5.77 8.43
C GLY A 95 -9.61 -4.32 8.15
N ASN A 96 -9.59 -3.53 9.22
CA ASN A 96 -9.86 -2.10 9.15
C ASN A 96 -8.84 -1.37 10.00
N ASN A 97 -8.65 -0.10 9.70
CA ASN A 97 -7.79 0.77 10.49
C ASN A 97 -6.37 0.21 10.50
N TRP A 98 -5.67 0.45 9.44
CA TRP A 98 -4.39 -0.19 9.17
C TRP A 98 -3.30 0.82 8.87
N THR A 99 -2.05 0.38 9.04
CA THR A 99 -0.86 1.18 8.74
C THR A 99 0.23 0.28 8.17
N TYR A 100 0.88 0.73 7.12
CA TYR A 100 2.08 0.09 6.60
C TYR A 100 3.28 1.01 6.84
N ASP A 101 4.32 0.48 7.45
CA ASP A 101 5.56 1.19 7.73
C ASP A 101 6.64 0.59 6.84
N HIS A 102 7.08 1.35 5.84
CA HIS A 102 8.05 0.84 4.87
C HIS A 102 9.46 0.69 5.45
N ARG A 103 9.81 1.52 6.42
CA ARG A 103 11.14 1.40 7.04
C ARG A 103 11.31 0.06 7.73
N HIS A 104 10.26 -0.41 8.36
CA HIS A 104 10.28 -1.66 9.10
C HIS A 104 9.59 -2.79 8.36
N LYS A 105 9.04 -2.51 7.18
CA LYS A 105 8.30 -3.47 6.35
C LYS A 105 7.24 -4.17 7.16
N LYS A 106 6.45 -3.38 7.88
CA LYS A 106 5.49 -3.90 8.84
C LYS A 106 4.09 -3.39 8.54
N VAL A 107 3.12 -4.31 8.49
CA VAL A 107 1.71 -3.98 8.37
C VAL A 107 1.06 -4.19 9.73
N SER A 108 0.30 -3.21 10.18
CA SER A 108 -0.47 -3.29 11.43
C SER A 108 -1.94 -3.08 11.12
N ILE A 109 -2.80 -3.95 11.63
CA ILE A 109 -4.24 -3.84 11.43
C ILE A 109 -4.87 -3.78 12.82
N ALA A 110 -5.58 -2.69 13.11
CA ALA A 110 -6.08 -2.44 14.45
C ALA A 110 -7.46 -3.00 14.73
N ALA A 111 -8.26 -3.28 13.71
CA ALA A 111 -9.63 -3.70 13.93
C ALA A 111 -10.05 -4.78 12.94
N ASN A 112 -10.86 -5.72 13.43
CA ASN A 112 -11.49 -6.73 12.59
C ASN A 112 -10.51 -7.55 11.75
N ALA A 113 -9.32 -7.81 12.27
CA ALA A 113 -8.32 -8.57 11.54
C ALA A 113 -8.79 -10.01 11.36
N ARG A 114 -8.64 -10.50 10.13
CA ARG A 114 -9.07 -11.84 9.76
C ARG A 114 -8.07 -12.42 8.78
N VAL A 115 -7.70 -13.68 8.98
CA VAL A 115 -6.72 -14.34 8.12
C VAL A 115 -7.42 -15.43 7.32
N ILE A 116 -7.19 -15.42 6.02
CA ILE A 116 -7.78 -16.39 5.11
C ILE A 116 -6.64 -17.07 4.37
N PHE A 117 -6.60 -18.40 4.43
CA PHE A 117 -5.60 -19.17 3.70
C PHE A 117 -6.17 -19.52 2.34
N GLN A 118 -5.40 -19.23 1.30
CA GLN A 118 -5.81 -19.53 -0.06
C GLN A 118 -5.15 -20.79 -0.58
N ALA A 119 -4.29 -21.38 0.22
CA ALA A 119 -3.60 -22.59 -0.18
C ALA A 119 -4.59 -23.73 -0.36
N GLN A 120 -4.26 -24.67 -1.22
CA GLN A 120 -5.12 -25.79 -1.45
C GLN A 120 -5.03 -26.77 -0.31
N LEU A 121 -6.08 -26.84 0.47
CA LEU A 121 -6.14 -27.74 1.59
C LEU A 121 -6.71 -29.13 1.25
N PRO A 122 -7.41 -29.31 0.12
CA PRO A 122 -8.01 -30.59 -0.15
C PRO A 122 -7.05 -31.76 -0.08
N ASP A 123 -5.82 -31.55 -0.47
CA ASP A 123 -4.84 -32.61 -0.44
C ASP A 123 -4.58 -33.11 0.96
N ILE A 124 -4.70 -32.23 1.91
CA ILE A 124 -4.45 -32.57 3.30
C ILE A 124 -5.68 -33.17 3.92
N LEU A 125 -6.84 -32.71 3.51
CA LEU A 125 -8.10 -33.12 4.11
C LEU A 125 -8.67 -34.42 3.57
N LYS A 126 -8.10 -34.94 2.52
CA LYS A 126 -8.61 -36.17 1.96
C LYS A 126 -8.27 -37.39 2.81
#